data_c8ed6c85bb3e3f280acb66da7bc0fab5
#
_entry.id   c8ed6c85bb3e3f280acb66da7bc0fab5
#
_cell.length_a   1.000
_cell.length_b   1.000
_cell.length_c   1.000
_cell.angle_alpha   90.00
_cell.angle_beta   90.00
_cell.angle_gamma   90.00
#
_symmetry.space_group_name_H-M   'P 1'
#
loop_
_entity.id
_entity.type
_entity.pdbx_description
1 polymer ?
#
loop_
_entity_poly.entity_id
_entity_poly.type
_entity_poly.pdbx_seq_one_letter_code
_entity_poly.pdbx_strand_id
1 'polypeptide(L)'
;MSSYQEGVDAYERGNYDTALKEFRPLADQGDPLAQATLGLMYAEGQGVPQDYVLAHMWMNLAVAKGVQEAVKGRDLLEKNMTTDQIAEAQRLAKEWKPKGK
;
A
#
# COMPACT_ATOMS: atom_id res chain seq x y z
N MET A 1 11.11 18.84 -7.33
CA MET A 1 10.17 17.78 -7.73
C MET A 1 9.96 16.83 -6.57
N SER A 2 8.73 16.40 -6.30
CA SER A 2 8.49 15.53 -5.18
C SER A 2 8.70 14.07 -5.56
N SER A 3 9.19 13.28 -4.61
CA SER A 3 9.37 11.85 -4.82
C SER A 3 8.06 11.15 -5.18
N TYR A 4 6.94 11.66 -4.66
CA TYR A 4 5.64 11.10 -4.99
C TYR A 4 5.37 11.17 -6.50
N GLN A 5 5.61 12.33 -7.10
CA GLN A 5 5.37 12.50 -8.53
C GLN A 5 6.29 11.61 -9.36
N GLU A 6 7.55 11.47 -8.94
CA GLU A 6 8.49 10.58 -9.61
C GLU A 6 8.02 9.13 -9.53
N GLY A 7 7.45 8.74 -8.38
CA GLY A 7 6.90 7.41 -8.22
C GLY A 7 5.69 7.17 -9.13
N VAL A 8 4.80 8.17 -9.23
CA VAL A 8 3.62 8.08 -10.11
C VAL A 8 4.04 7.92 -11.56
N ASP A 9 5.00 8.74 -11.99
CA ASP A 9 5.49 8.68 -13.38
C ASP A 9 6.08 7.29 -13.69
N ALA A 10 6.88 6.77 -12.77
CA ALA A 10 7.48 5.45 -12.93
C ALA A 10 6.40 4.37 -12.97
N TYR A 11 5.43 4.45 -12.08
CA TYR A 11 4.35 3.48 -12.00
C TYR A 11 3.56 3.44 -13.32
N GLU A 12 3.25 4.62 -13.85
CA GLU A 12 2.46 4.72 -15.09
C GLU A 12 3.21 4.17 -16.29
N ARG A 13 4.55 4.21 -16.25
CA ARG A 13 5.38 3.65 -17.31
C ARG A 13 5.65 2.17 -17.11
N GLY A 14 5.13 1.57 -16.04
CA GLY A 14 5.39 0.16 -15.72
C GLY A 14 6.76 -0.08 -15.12
N ASN A 15 7.45 0.97 -14.72
CA ASN A 15 8.76 0.87 -14.08
C ASN A 15 8.55 0.71 -12.57
N TYR A 16 8.17 -0.50 -12.17
CA TYR A 16 7.73 -0.75 -10.80
C TYR A 16 8.86 -0.72 -9.78
N ASP A 17 10.07 -1.08 -10.19
CA ASP A 17 11.22 -1.00 -9.27
C ASP A 17 11.47 0.43 -8.84
N THR A 18 11.45 1.36 -9.80
CA THR A 18 11.62 2.77 -9.49
C THR A 18 10.44 3.31 -8.69
N ALA A 19 9.21 2.93 -9.07
CA ALA A 19 8.03 3.35 -8.34
C ALA A 19 8.11 2.92 -6.88
N LEU A 20 8.48 1.67 -6.64
CA LEU A 20 8.63 1.15 -5.27
C LEU A 20 9.67 1.93 -4.48
N LYS A 21 10.80 2.22 -5.12
CA LYS A 21 11.89 2.95 -4.49
C LYS A 21 11.45 4.34 -4.02
N GLU A 22 10.54 4.98 -4.79
CA GLU A 22 10.04 6.29 -4.42
C GLU A 22 8.89 6.21 -3.41
N PHE A 23 7.97 5.25 -3.58
CA PHE A 23 6.80 5.17 -2.71
C PHE A 23 7.10 4.59 -1.34
N ARG A 24 8.02 3.63 -1.23
CA ARG A 24 8.28 2.94 0.03
C ARG A 24 8.68 3.91 1.15
N PRO A 25 9.65 4.83 0.94
CA PRO A 25 9.99 5.77 2.02
C PRO A 25 8.82 6.66 2.42
N LEU A 26 8.02 7.11 1.44
CA LEU A 26 6.87 7.95 1.72
C LEU A 26 5.81 7.19 2.50
N ALA A 27 5.52 5.95 2.10
CA ALA A 27 4.55 5.12 2.81
C ALA A 27 5.02 4.83 4.23
N ASP A 28 6.30 4.54 4.41
CA ASP A 28 6.88 4.29 5.73
C ASP A 28 6.77 5.51 6.63
N GLN A 29 6.76 6.70 6.07
CA GLN A 29 6.62 7.94 6.82
C GLN A 29 5.17 8.32 7.08
N GLY A 30 4.23 7.60 6.48
CA GLY A 30 2.81 7.81 6.74
C GLY A 30 2.04 8.53 5.64
N ASP A 31 2.65 8.73 4.46
CA ASP A 31 1.95 9.37 3.35
C ASP A 31 0.83 8.46 2.86
N PRO A 32 -0.44 8.88 2.98
CA PRO A 32 -1.57 7.99 2.69
C PRO A 32 -1.71 7.61 1.22
N LEU A 33 -1.37 8.50 0.30
CA LEU A 33 -1.45 8.17 -1.13
C LEU A 33 -0.37 7.18 -1.51
N ALA A 34 0.83 7.33 -0.95
CA ALA A 34 1.90 6.35 -1.16
C ALA A 34 1.53 5.00 -0.56
N GLN A 35 0.87 5.00 0.60
CA GLN A 35 0.42 3.77 1.22
C GLN A 35 -0.62 3.05 0.37
N ALA A 36 -1.59 3.80 -0.18
CA ALA A 36 -2.60 3.20 -1.06
C ALA A 36 -1.95 2.59 -2.30
N THR A 37 -0.99 3.29 -2.90
CA THR A 37 -0.31 2.80 -4.09
C THR A 37 0.54 1.58 -3.76
N LEU A 38 1.23 1.60 -2.63
CA LEU A 38 2.03 0.45 -2.20
C LEU A 38 1.13 -0.76 -1.95
N GLY A 39 -0.06 -0.54 -1.37
CA GLY A 39 -1.04 -1.60 -1.21
C GLY A 39 -1.43 -2.22 -2.55
N LEU A 40 -1.67 -1.39 -3.55
CA LEU A 40 -2.00 -1.86 -4.89
C LEU A 40 -0.85 -2.67 -5.49
N MET A 41 0.39 -2.21 -5.30
CA MET A 41 1.56 -2.91 -5.81
C MET A 41 1.70 -4.30 -5.19
N TYR A 42 1.44 -4.44 -3.89
CA TYR A 42 1.45 -5.76 -3.26
C TYR A 42 0.31 -6.64 -3.76
N ALA A 43 -0.86 -6.05 -3.99
CA ALA A 43 -2.01 -6.82 -4.47
C ALA A 43 -1.75 -7.40 -5.86
N GLU A 44 -1.02 -6.68 -6.69
CA GLU A 44 -0.78 -7.05 -8.09
C GLU A 44 0.60 -7.69 -8.30
N GLY A 45 1.45 -7.70 -7.29
CA GLY A 45 2.80 -8.23 -7.45
C GLY A 45 3.67 -7.35 -8.33
N GLN A 46 3.55 -6.04 -8.20
CA GLN A 46 4.30 -5.08 -9.04
C GLN A 46 5.52 -4.57 -8.28
N GLY A 47 6.70 -5.04 -8.67
CA GLY A 47 7.94 -4.67 -8.02
C GLY A 47 8.18 -5.39 -6.69
N VAL A 48 7.20 -6.13 -6.19
CA VAL A 48 7.26 -6.92 -4.97
C VAL A 48 6.52 -8.23 -5.21
N PRO A 49 6.82 -9.28 -4.44
CA PRO A 49 6.00 -10.49 -4.50
C PRO A 49 4.56 -10.16 -4.10
N GLN A 50 3.59 -10.75 -4.80
CA GLN A 50 2.19 -10.56 -4.47
C GLN A 50 1.91 -11.00 -3.03
N ASP A 51 1.21 -10.15 -2.26
CA ASP A 51 0.94 -10.45 -0.86
C ASP A 51 -0.33 -9.72 -0.45
N TYR A 52 -1.44 -10.45 -0.34
CA TYR A 52 -2.73 -9.85 -0.01
C TYR A 52 -2.77 -9.31 1.43
N VAL A 53 -2.07 -9.96 2.36
CA VAL A 53 -2.05 -9.49 3.75
C VAL A 53 -1.39 -8.12 3.84
N LEU A 54 -0.21 -7.96 3.21
CA LEU A 54 0.46 -6.68 3.19
C LEU A 54 -0.31 -5.64 2.40
N ALA A 55 -0.93 -6.05 1.28
CA ALA A 55 -1.75 -5.13 0.49
C ALA A 55 -2.90 -4.58 1.34
N HIS A 56 -3.59 -5.47 2.06
CA HIS A 56 -4.72 -5.09 2.91
C HIS A 56 -4.25 -4.16 4.04
N MET A 57 -3.11 -4.48 4.66
CA MET A 57 -2.53 -3.65 5.71
C MET A 57 -2.30 -2.22 5.22
N TRP A 58 -1.61 -2.06 4.07
CA TRP A 58 -1.31 -0.73 3.54
C TRP A 58 -2.58 0.03 3.17
N MET A 59 -3.57 -0.67 2.59
CA MET A 59 -4.84 -0.04 2.25
C MET A 59 -5.60 0.41 3.49
N ASN A 60 -5.57 -0.38 4.57
CA ASN A 60 -6.18 0.02 5.84
C ASN A 60 -5.56 1.30 6.38
N LEU A 61 -4.23 1.42 6.31
CA LEU A 61 -3.56 2.63 6.76
C LEU A 61 -4.00 3.84 5.96
N ALA A 62 -4.14 3.68 4.65
CA ALA A 62 -4.60 4.77 3.77
C ALA A 62 -6.06 5.13 4.05
N VAL A 63 -6.92 4.13 4.27
CA VAL A 63 -8.32 4.36 4.60
C VAL A 63 -8.43 5.17 5.89
N ALA A 64 -7.63 4.85 6.89
CA ALA A 64 -7.65 5.56 8.17
C ALA A 64 -7.30 7.04 8.01
N LYS A 65 -6.61 7.39 6.94
CA LYS A 65 -6.26 8.79 6.62
C LYS A 65 -7.21 9.42 5.60
N GLY A 66 -8.29 8.72 5.22
CA GLY A 66 -9.33 9.30 4.37
C GLY A 66 -9.21 9.03 2.89
N VAL A 67 -8.38 8.08 2.47
CA VAL A 67 -8.25 7.73 1.04
C VAL A 67 -9.41 6.81 0.65
N GLN A 68 -10.41 7.38 0.01
CA GLN A 68 -11.65 6.65 -0.32
C GLN A 68 -11.41 5.50 -1.29
N GLU A 69 -10.52 5.68 -2.25
CA GLU A 69 -10.22 4.65 -3.24
C GLU A 69 -9.67 3.37 -2.60
N ALA A 70 -8.99 3.53 -1.46
CA ALA A 70 -8.42 2.37 -0.77
C ALA A 70 -9.49 1.48 -0.15
N VAL A 71 -10.68 2.05 0.16
CA VAL A 71 -11.80 1.25 0.68
C VAL A 71 -12.23 0.20 -0.33
N LYS A 72 -12.40 0.61 -1.58
CA LYS A 72 -12.81 -0.32 -2.64
C LYS A 72 -11.74 -1.39 -2.88
N GLY A 73 -10.47 -0.96 -2.91
CA GLY A 73 -9.37 -1.90 -3.11
C GLY A 73 -9.32 -2.92 -1.98
N ARG A 74 -9.43 -2.46 -0.75
CA ARG A 74 -9.45 -3.35 0.42
C ARG A 74 -10.59 -4.35 0.35
N ASP A 75 -11.81 -3.87 0.02
CA ASP A 75 -12.97 -4.74 -0.04
C ASP A 75 -12.83 -5.80 -1.13
N LEU A 76 -12.24 -5.44 -2.26
CA LEU A 76 -11.99 -6.40 -3.33
C LEU A 76 -10.98 -7.47 -2.89
N LEU A 77 -9.94 -7.07 -2.17
CA LEU A 77 -8.95 -8.02 -1.66
C LEU A 77 -9.58 -9.04 -0.73
N GLU A 78 -10.51 -8.60 0.11
CA GLU A 78 -11.13 -9.49 1.09
C GLU A 78 -11.88 -10.65 0.45
N LYS A 79 -12.31 -10.49 -0.80
CA LYS A 79 -12.97 -11.59 -1.51
C LYS A 79 -12.04 -12.75 -1.78
N ASN A 80 -10.72 -12.51 -1.76
CA ASN A 80 -9.71 -13.54 -2.01
C ASN A 80 -8.89 -13.85 -0.76
N MET A 81 -9.34 -13.42 0.40
CA MET A 81 -8.61 -13.61 1.65
C MET A 81 -9.43 -14.42 2.63
N THR A 82 -8.76 -15.22 3.44
CA THR A 82 -9.41 -15.91 4.54
C THR A 82 -9.65 -14.94 5.68
N THR A 83 -10.56 -15.34 6.60
CA THR A 83 -10.83 -14.56 7.80
C THR A 83 -9.54 -14.34 8.60
N ASP A 84 -8.69 -15.38 8.70
CA ASP A 84 -7.42 -15.26 9.42
C ASP A 84 -6.48 -14.27 8.77
N GLN A 85 -6.43 -14.26 7.43
CA GLN A 85 -5.59 -13.32 6.71
C GLN A 85 -6.05 -11.89 6.93
N ILE A 86 -7.35 -11.66 6.90
CA ILE A 86 -7.91 -10.33 7.14
C ILE A 86 -7.58 -9.87 8.56
N ALA A 87 -7.73 -10.77 9.54
CA ALA A 87 -7.41 -10.45 10.93
C ALA A 87 -5.93 -10.10 11.09
N GLU A 88 -5.06 -10.84 10.41
CA GLU A 88 -3.63 -10.56 10.47
C GLU A 88 -3.30 -9.20 9.87
N ALA A 89 -3.91 -8.87 8.72
CA ALA A 89 -3.68 -7.57 8.08
C ALA A 89 -4.16 -6.43 9.00
N GLN A 90 -5.29 -6.62 9.66
CA GLN A 90 -5.82 -5.62 10.59
C GLN A 90 -4.90 -5.45 11.79
N ARG A 91 -4.35 -6.56 12.31
CA ARG A 91 -3.40 -6.50 13.42
C ARG A 91 -2.13 -5.75 13.03
N LEU A 92 -1.59 -6.03 11.85
CA LEU A 92 -0.39 -5.36 11.37
C LEU A 92 -0.63 -3.86 11.19
N ALA A 93 -1.81 -3.49 10.65
CA ALA A 93 -2.14 -2.07 10.48
C ALA A 93 -2.24 -1.37 11.83
N LYS A 94 -2.81 -2.04 12.83
CA LYS A 94 -2.97 -1.47 14.16
C LYS A 94 -1.63 -1.24 14.83
N GLU A 95 -0.67 -2.14 14.59
CA GLU A 95 0.66 -2.06 15.21
C GLU A 95 1.64 -1.19 14.44
N TRP A 96 1.27 -0.80 13.24
CA TRP A 96 2.16 -0.03 12.37
C TRP A 96 2.44 1.36 12.94
N LYS A 97 3.69 1.81 12.80
CA LYS A 97 4.11 3.14 13.22
C LYS A 97 4.98 3.76 12.15
N PRO A 98 4.87 5.09 11.94
CA PRO A 98 5.71 5.77 10.95
C PRO A 98 7.18 5.64 11.29
N LYS A 99 8.00 5.57 10.25
CA LYS A 99 9.45 5.55 10.38
C LYS A 99 10.03 6.94 10.07
N GLY A 100 11.30 7.10 10.37
CA GLY A 100 12.06 8.22 9.83
C GLY A 100 12.00 9.50 10.62
N LYS A 101 11.74 9.41 11.86
CA LYS A 101 11.84 10.59 12.72
C LYS A 101 12.72 10.32 13.88
#